data_4a44b743c225ffbb0335ccf8fafabdea
#
_entry.id   4a44b743c225ffbb0335ccf8fafabdea
#
_cell.length_a   1.000
_cell.length_b   1.000
_cell.length_c   1.000
_cell.angle_alpha   90.00
_cell.angle_beta   90.00
_cell.angle_gamma   90.00
#
_symmetry.space_group_name_H-M   'P 1'
#
loop_
_entity.id
_entity.type
_entity.pdbx_description
1 polymer ?
#
loop_
_entity_poly.entity_id
_entity_poly.type
_entity_poly.pdbx_seq_one_letter_code
_entity_poly.pdbx_strand_id
1 'polypeptide(L)'
;MKGYMNIILSDVSRYKGSKGTWKNVFKCYVTNPSFRVIFLHRLYHQWYHILSKIPMGKGLFSLYYKHICRQSGIQLSLGAEIGEGFKFEHFGGIVIGSIKIGKNCNIFHNVTLGYAGRWQNGGG
;
A
#
# COMPACT_ATOMS: atom_id res chain seq x y z
N MET A 1 -16.32 -6.07 -3.13
CA MET A 1 -16.36 -5.84 -1.69
C MET A 1 -15.71 -6.94 -0.92
N LYS A 2 -16.29 -8.10 -1.05
CA LYS A 2 -15.78 -9.26 -0.37
C LYS A 2 -14.33 -9.55 -0.71
N GLY A 3 -13.99 -9.50 -2.00
CA GLY A 3 -12.61 -9.72 -2.41
C GLY A 3 -11.66 -8.70 -1.83
N TYR A 4 -12.13 -7.49 -1.66
CA TYR A 4 -11.30 -6.43 -1.13
C TYR A 4 -10.94 -6.66 0.34
N MET A 5 -11.93 -7.07 1.12
CA MET A 5 -11.67 -7.37 2.53
C MET A 5 -10.70 -8.53 2.66
N ASN A 6 -10.84 -9.52 1.77
CA ASN A 6 -9.91 -10.65 1.76
C ASN A 6 -8.48 -10.20 1.40
N ILE A 7 -8.35 -9.20 0.55
CA ILE A 7 -7.04 -8.68 0.19
C ILE A 7 -6.35 -8.09 1.42
N ILE A 8 -7.08 -7.28 2.19
CA ILE A 8 -6.50 -6.70 3.41
C ILE A 8 -6.12 -7.79 4.39
N LEU A 9 -6.97 -8.78 4.57
CA LEU A 9 -6.70 -9.86 5.50
C LEU A 9 -5.50 -10.69 5.04
N SER A 10 -5.33 -10.85 3.74
CA SER A 10 -4.16 -11.58 3.23
C SER A 10 -2.88 -10.82 3.48
N ASP A 11 -2.92 -9.49 3.36
CA ASP A 11 -1.75 -8.68 3.68
C ASP A 11 -1.36 -8.86 5.15
N VAL A 12 -2.36 -8.82 6.03
CA VAL A 12 -2.11 -8.99 7.46
C VAL A 12 -1.51 -10.34 7.77
N SER A 13 -1.99 -11.38 7.11
CA SER A 13 -1.45 -12.72 7.37
C SER A 13 0.02 -12.81 7.01
N ARG A 14 0.46 -12.05 6.02
CA ARG A 14 1.87 -11.99 5.66
C ARG A 14 2.69 -11.29 6.76
N TYR A 15 2.12 -10.25 7.37
CA TYR A 15 2.82 -9.51 8.42
C TYR A 15 2.89 -10.29 9.72
N LYS A 16 1.82 -11.00 10.06
CA LYS A 16 1.76 -11.71 11.32
C LYS A 16 2.17 -13.17 11.23
N GLY A 17 2.22 -13.72 10.03
CA GLY A 17 2.50 -15.12 9.86
C GLY A 17 1.40 -16.02 10.39
N SER A 18 0.20 -15.50 10.58
CA SER A 18 -0.94 -16.25 11.07
C SER A 18 -2.17 -15.79 10.33
N LYS A 19 -3.33 -16.29 10.76
CA LYS A 19 -4.56 -15.94 10.09
C LYS A 19 -4.80 -14.44 10.08
N GLY A 20 -5.25 -13.95 8.93
CA GLY A 20 -5.65 -12.57 8.82
C GLY A 20 -7.01 -12.36 9.47
N THR A 21 -7.02 -11.67 10.58
CA THR A 21 -8.26 -11.32 11.28
C THR A 21 -8.29 -9.81 11.45
N TRP A 22 -9.48 -9.26 11.67
CA TRP A 22 -9.60 -7.82 11.85
C TRP A 22 -8.90 -7.34 13.10
N LYS A 23 -8.81 -8.19 14.11
CA LYS A 23 -8.05 -7.89 15.29
C LYS A 23 -6.58 -7.69 14.95
N ASN A 24 -6.03 -8.56 14.10
CA ASN A 24 -4.65 -8.43 13.66
C ASN A 24 -4.45 -7.23 12.73
N VAL A 25 -5.47 -6.87 11.95
CA VAL A 25 -5.42 -5.65 11.15
C VAL A 25 -5.17 -4.44 12.05
N PHE A 26 -5.94 -4.34 13.12
CA PHE A 26 -5.79 -3.23 14.03
C PHE A 26 -4.41 -3.22 14.68
N LYS A 27 -3.96 -4.37 15.13
CA LYS A 27 -2.63 -4.48 15.76
C LYS A 27 -1.52 -4.10 14.79
N CYS A 28 -1.60 -4.58 13.56
CA CYS A 28 -0.58 -4.24 12.56
C CYS A 28 -0.57 -2.75 12.26
N TYR A 29 -1.75 -2.15 12.15
CA TYR A 29 -1.82 -0.72 11.87
C TYR A 29 -1.14 0.09 12.96
N VAL A 30 -1.34 -0.31 14.21
CA VAL A 30 -0.76 0.41 15.34
C VAL A 30 0.74 0.18 15.44
N THR A 31 1.18 -1.04 15.19
CA THR A 31 2.56 -1.42 15.49
C THR A 31 3.52 -1.37 14.29
N ASN A 32 3.00 -1.48 13.08
CA ASN A 32 3.86 -1.55 11.89
C ASN A 32 3.65 -0.35 10.98
N PRO A 33 4.61 0.59 10.94
CA PRO A 33 4.48 1.76 10.07
C PRO A 33 4.31 1.40 8.60
N SER A 34 5.00 0.37 8.14
CA SER A 34 4.90 -0.03 6.74
C SER A 34 3.52 -0.60 6.41
N PHE A 35 2.89 -1.27 7.35
CA PHE A 35 1.55 -1.78 7.12
C PHE A 35 0.54 -0.64 6.96
N ARG A 36 0.74 0.46 7.66
CA ARG A 36 -0.15 1.61 7.52
C ARG A 36 -0.21 2.09 6.08
N VAL A 37 0.93 2.09 5.41
CA VAL A 37 0.99 2.54 4.03
C VAL A 37 0.15 1.66 3.11
N ILE A 38 0.35 0.34 3.20
CA ILE A 38 -0.39 -0.56 2.32
C ILE A 38 -1.88 -0.59 2.69
N PHE A 39 -2.20 -0.50 3.96
CA PHE A 39 -3.59 -0.48 4.40
C PHE A 39 -4.33 0.74 3.83
N LEU A 40 -3.71 1.91 3.94
CA LEU A 40 -4.32 3.13 3.40
C LEU A 40 -4.42 3.09 1.88
N HIS A 41 -3.42 2.48 1.23
CA HIS A 41 -3.47 2.31 -0.21
C HIS A 41 -4.66 1.45 -0.62
N ARG A 42 -4.92 0.37 0.12
CA ARG A 42 -6.07 -0.49 -0.13
C ARG A 42 -7.38 0.27 0.06
N LEU A 43 -7.46 1.06 1.14
CA LEU A 43 -8.65 1.85 1.39
C LEU A 43 -8.91 2.86 0.28
N TYR A 44 -7.86 3.50 -0.21
CA TYR A 44 -8.02 4.46 -1.30
C TYR A 44 -8.65 3.80 -2.52
N HIS A 45 -8.16 2.63 -2.90
CA HIS A 45 -8.68 1.93 -4.07
C HIS A 45 -10.12 1.47 -3.87
N GLN A 46 -10.46 1.08 -2.64
CA GLN A 46 -11.80 0.63 -2.33
C GLN A 46 -12.79 1.79 -2.27
N TRP A 47 -12.38 2.88 -1.66
CA TRP A 47 -13.29 4.00 -1.37
C TRP A 47 -13.14 5.16 -2.35
N TYR A 48 -12.47 4.93 -3.47
CA TYR A 48 -12.20 5.99 -4.43
C TYR A 48 -13.48 6.72 -4.87
N HIS A 49 -14.53 5.99 -5.18
CA HIS A 49 -15.77 6.60 -5.65
C HIS A 49 -16.41 7.48 -4.59
N ILE A 50 -16.37 7.03 -3.36
CA ILE A 50 -16.94 7.79 -2.24
C ILE A 50 -16.10 9.04 -1.98
N LEU A 51 -14.79 8.87 -1.95
CA LEU A 51 -13.89 10.00 -1.72
C LEU A 51 -14.01 11.06 -2.81
N SER A 52 -14.25 10.62 -4.04
CA SER A 52 -14.41 11.56 -5.15
C SER A 52 -15.65 12.41 -5.02
N LYS A 53 -16.70 11.88 -4.38
CA LYS A 53 -17.95 12.60 -4.22
C LYS A 53 -17.94 13.58 -3.06
N ILE A 54 -17.04 13.38 -2.11
CA ILE A 54 -16.94 14.26 -0.95
C ILE A 54 -16.03 15.44 -1.28
N PRO A 55 -16.52 16.67 -1.17
CA PRO A 55 -15.66 17.84 -1.41
C PRO A 55 -14.43 17.76 -0.51
N MET A 56 -13.26 17.90 -1.09
CA MET A 56 -11.99 17.83 -0.38
C MET A 56 -11.67 16.46 0.23
N GLY A 57 -12.53 15.47 0.05
CA GLY A 57 -12.29 14.16 0.62
C GLY A 57 -11.02 13.52 0.10
N LYS A 58 -10.84 13.52 -1.21
CA LYS A 58 -9.62 12.97 -1.82
C LYS A 58 -8.38 13.73 -1.38
N GLY A 59 -8.49 15.05 -1.33
CA GLY A 59 -7.37 15.89 -0.91
C GLY A 59 -6.94 15.60 0.51
N LEU A 60 -7.90 15.54 1.42
CA LEU A 60 -7.60 15.26 2.83
C LEU A 60 -7.01 13.87 3.01
N PHE A 61 -7.58 12.88 2.33
CA PHE A 61 -7.05 11.53 2.40
C PHE A 61 -5.62 11.49 1.86
N SER A 62 -5.38 12.16 0.76
CA SER A 62 -4.06 12.19 0.15
C SER A 62 -3.04 12.83 1.06
N LEU A 63 -3.41 13.90 1.75
CA LEU A 63 -2.49 14.55 2.70
C LEU A 63 -2.16 13.62 3.87
N TYR A 64 -3.16 12.96 4.41
CA TYR A 64 -2.93 12.01 5.48
C TYR A 64 -2.05 10.85 5.01
N TYR A 65 -2.33 10.35 3.83
CA TYR A 65 -1.55 9.26 3.25
C TYR A 65 -0.09 9.66 3.09
N LYS A 66 0.15 10.86 2.58
CA LYS A 66 1.52 11.36 2.43
C LYS A 66 2.22 11.50 3.76
N HIS A 67 1.48 11.91 4.78
CA HIS A 67 2.04 12.02 6.12
C HIS A 67 2.49 10.64 6.63
N ILE A 68 1.65 9.64 6.47
CA ILE A 68 1.97 8.29 6.89
C ILE A 68 3.15 7.74 6.08
N CYS A 69 3.20 8.03 4.79
CA CYS A 69 4.33 7.63 3.96
C CYS A 69 5.63 8.23 4.46
N ARG A 70 5.61 9.51 4.81
CA ARG A 70 6.81 10.16 5.31
C ARG A 70 7.27 9.57 6.63
N GLN A 71 6.35 9.21 7.49
CA GLN A 71 6.71 8.60 8.78
C GLN A 71 7.43 7.27 8.60
N SER A 72 7.06 6.53 7.58
CA SER A 72 7.63 5.20 7.36
C SER A 72 8.82 5.22 6.40
N GLY A 73 9.05 6.33 5.71
CA GLY A 73 10.08 6.38 4.68
C GLY A 73 9.72 5.56 3.45
N ILE A 74 8.43 5.35 3.22
CA ILE A 74 7.94 4.62 2.07
C ILE A 74 7.13 5.58 1.21
N GLN A 75 7.49 5.67 -0.07
CA GLN A 75 6.73 6.46 -1.01
C GLN A 75 6.06 5.51 -1.98
N LEU A 76 4.79 5.27 -1.78
CA LEU A 76 4.00 4.36 -2.61
C LEU A 76 2.95 5.15 -3.35
N SER A 77 3.02 5.13 -4.67
CA SER A 77 2.05 5.86 -5.48
C SER A 77 0.65 5.29 -5.29
N LEU A 78 -0.33 6.17 -5.14
CA LEU A 78 -1.71 5.74 -5.06
C LEU A 78 -2.18 5.08 -6.36
N GLY A 79 -1.49 5.36 -7.47
CA GLY A 79 -1.82 4.73 -8.74
C GLY A 79 -1.25 3.33 -8.93
N ALA A 80 -0.42 2.86 -8.01
CA ALA A 80 0.12 1.51 -8.11
C ALA A 80 -0.98 0.48 -7.93
N GLU A 81 -0.88 -0.62 -8.66
CA GLU A 81 -1.81 -1.74 -8.55
C GLU A 81 -1.07 -2.90 -7.90
N ILE A 82 -1.52 -3.29 -6.71
CA ILE A 82 -0.79 -4.26 -5.92
C ILE A 82 -1.66 -5.48 -5.65
N GLY A 83 -1.15 -6.65 -6.01
CA GLY A 83 -1.85 -7.90 -5.76
C GLY A 83 -1.95 -8.21 -4.28
N GLU A 84 -2.77 -9.20 -3.94
CA GLU A 84 -2.99 -9.55 -2.54
C GLU A 84 -1.74 -10.19 -1.94
N GLY A 85 -1.68 -10.20 -0.61
CA GLY A 85 -0.57 -10.82 0.09
C GLY A 85 0.72 -10.01 0.01
N PHE A 86 0.62 -8.71 0.05
CA PHE A 86 1.77 -7.82 -0.05
C PHE A 86 2.34 -7.53 1.34
N LYS A 87 3.66 -7.40 1.40
CA LYS A 87 4.33 -7.05 2.64
C LYS A 87 5.57 -6.23 2.37
N PHE A 88 5.74 -5.16 3.15
CA PHE A 88 7.01 -4.47 3.25
C PHE A 88 7.79 -5.14 4.39
N GLU A 89 8.93 -5.74 4.06
CA GLU A 89 9.73 -6.41 5.10
C GLU A 89 10.34 -5.39 6.06
N HIS A 90 10.68 -4.22 5.53
CA HIS A 90 11.24 -3.15 6.33
C HIS A 90 10.64 -1.84 5.87
N PHE A 91 11.01 -0.77 6.50
CA PHE A 91 10.60 0.56 6.08
C PHE A 91 11.83 1.42 5.86
N GLY A 92 11.63 2.54 5.15
CA GLY A 92 12.74 3.45 4.88
C GLY A 92 13.36 3.24 3.51
N GLY A 93 13.52 4.33 2.78
CA GLY A 93 14.18 4.31 1.49
C GLY A 93 13.45 3.56 0.39
N ILE A 94 12.13 3.44 0.49
CA ILE A 94 11.34 2.71 -0.48
C ILE A 94 10.55 3.69 -1.34
N VAL A 95 10.67 3.55 -2.66
CA VAL A 95 9.92 4.38 -3.60
C VAL A 95 9.29 3.47 -4.64
N ILE A 96 7.97 3.52 -4.74
CA ILE A 96 7.23 2.72 -5.70
C ILE A 96 6.32 3.63 -6.50
N GLY A 97 6.53 3.65 -7.81
CA GLY A 97 5.71 4.44 -8.71
C GLY A 97 4.42 3.75 -9.10
N SER A 98 3.76 4.28 -10.12
CA SER A 98 2.47 3.73 -10.58
C SER A 98 2.72 2.53 -11.49
N ILE A 99 2.97 1.40 -10.87
CA ILE A 99 3.25 0.14 -11.57
C ILE A 99 2.34 -0.95 -11.03
N LYS A 100 2.38 -2.11 -11.68
CA LYS A 100 1.65 -3.28 -11.22
C LYS A 100 2.58 -4.22 -10.48
N ILE A 101 2.14 -4.68 -9.33
CA ILE A 101 2.89 -5.64 -8.52
C ILE A 101 2.00 -6.86 -8.32
N GLY A 102 2.56 -8.04 -8.55
CA GLY A 102 1.81 -9.28 -8.45
C GLY A 102 1.49 -9.68 -7.02
N LYS A 103 0.96 -10.88 -6.88
CA LYS A 103 0.55 -11.40 -5.57
C LYS A 103 1.74 -11.87 -4.77
N ASN A 104 1.59 -11.84 -3.45
CA ASN A 104 2.56 -12.39 -2.50
C ASN A 104 3.96 -11.83 -2.68
N CYS A 105 4.03 -10.53 -2.90
CA CYS A 105 5.30 -9.84 -3.10
C CYS A 105 5.81 -9.28 -1.78
N ASN A 106 7.11 -9.39 -1.55
CA ASN A 106 7.78 -8.77 -0.40
C ASN A 106 8.71 -7.69 -0.92
N ILE A 107 8.71 -6.54 -0.25
CA ILE A 107 9.60 -5.44 -0.61
C ILE A 107 10.47 -5.11 0.61
N PHE A 108 11.76 -5.03 0.38
CA PHE A 108 12.71 -4.70 1.43
C PHE A 108 13.05 -3.22 1.38
N HIS A 109 13.81 -2.76 2.35
CA HIS A 109 14.18 -1.35 2.41
C HIS A 109 15.14 -0.98 1.27
N ASN A 110 15.24 0.31 0.99
CA ASN A 110 16.11 0.85 -0.07
C ASN A 110 15.82 0.27 -1.44
N VAL A 111 14.54 0.07 -1.76
CA VAL A 111 14.11 -0.44 -3.05
C VAL A 111 13.39 0.66 -3.81
N THR A 112 13.74 0.80 -5.08
CA THR A 112 13.05 1.74 -5.96
C THR A 112 12.44 0.96 -7.11
N LEU A 113 11.11 1.02 -7.22
CA LEU A 113 10.39 0.42 -8.32
C LEU A 113 9.64 1.54 -9.02
N GLY A 114 10.02 1.81 -10.26
CA GLY A 114 9.41 2.94 -10.91
C GLY A 114 9.22 2.72 -12.37
N TYR A 115 8.35 3.56 -12.91
CA TYR A 115 8.15 3.63 -14.33
C TYR A 115 9.17 4.63 -14.88
N ALA A 116 9.98 4.17 -15.81
CA ALA A 116 11.08 4.97 -16.32
C ALA A 116 10.69 5.85 -17.50
N GLY A 117 9.44 6.05 -17.73
CA GLY A 117 9.00 6.87 -18.84
C GLY A 117 9.42 6.30 -20.18
N ARG A 118 10.32 6.97 -20.84
CA ARG A 118 10.77 6.55 -22.15
C ARG A 118 11.67 5.31 -22.14
N TRP A 119 11.87 4.75 -21.01
CA TRP A 119 12.68 3.55 -20.88
C TRP A 119 11.95 2.28 -21.19
N GLN A 120 10.66 2.39 -21.36
CA GLN A 120 9.85 1.22 -21.55
C GLN A 120 10.27 0.37 -22.71
N ASN A 121 11.02 0.88 -23.61
CA ASN A 121 11.47 0.11 -24.75
C ASN A 121 12.63 -0.80 -24.39
N GLY A 122 12.74 -1.18 -23.15
CA GLY A 122 13.72 -2.17 -22.80
C GLY A 122 14.44 -1.87 -21.51
N GLY A 123 14.39 -0.64 -21.08
CA GLY A 123 15.06 -0.28 -19.86
C GLY A 123 14.29 -0.60 -18.62
N GLY A 124 13.07 -1.06 -18.80
CA GLY A 124 12.13 -1.28 -17.71
C GLY A 124 12.58 -2.27 -16.68
#